data_cb42c2eba4432e96f2fcd3184bdc3c1f
#
_entry.id   cb42c2eba4432e96f2fcd3184bdc3c1f
#
_cell.length_a   1.000
_cell.length_b   1.000
_cell.length_c   1.000
_cell.angle_alpha   90.00
_cell.angle_beta   90.00
_cell.angle_gamma   90.00
#
_symmetry.space_group_name_H-M   'P 1'
#
loop_
_entity.id
_entity.type
_entity.pdbx_description
1 polymer ?
#
loop_
_entity_poly.entity_id
_entity_poly.type
_entity_poly.pdbx_seq_one_letter_code
_entity_poly.pdbx_strand_id
1 'polypeptide(L)'
;MKKMLFVFNPRSGKEQIKGQLMEILDIFTKAGYELRVHVTQKQKDAMEVVARLGKKVDVVVCSGGDGTLNETISGMMKLKKMPLLGYIPAGSTNDFATSLGIPKRMPLAAWDIVEGTPFAIDTGTFCEDMNFMYIAAFGAFTEVSYLTSQDRKNLLGHQAYMLEGVKSLAGLKPYHMKVEWDGQVLEE
;
A
#
# COMPACT_ATOMS: atom_id res chain seq x y z
N MET A 1 -11.07 25.48 -1.52
CA MET A 1 -11.21 24.24 -0.73
C MET A 1 -10.29 23.21 -1.36
N LYS A 2 -9.41 22.54 -0.60
CA LYS A 2 -8.55 21.50 -1.10
C LYS A 2 -9.36 20.25 -1.42
N LYS A 3 -9.04 19.57 -2.52
CA LYS A 3 -9.75 18.37 -2.97
C LYS A 3 -8.98 17.12 -2.60
N MET A 4 -9.67 16.13 -2.05
CA MET A 4 -9.08 14.86 -1.63
C MET A 4 -9.81 13.69 -2.28
N LEU A 5 -9.05 12.75 -2.85
CA LEU A 5 -9.54 11.44 -3.28
C LEU A 5 -9.15 10.42 -2.21
N PHE A 6 -10.14 9.91 -1.48
CA PHE A 6 -9.96 8.87 -0.49
C PHE A 6 -10.30 7.50 -1.10
N VAL A 7 -9.29 6.67 -1.30
CA VAL A 7 -9.41 5.31 -1.85
C VAL A 7 -9.16 4.32 -0.73
N PHE A 8 -10.07 3.38 -0.52
CA PHE A 8 -9.86 2.36 0.48
C PHE A 8 -10.29 0.96 0.06
N ASN A 9 -9.57 -0.05 0.56
CA ASN A 9 -9.90 -1.45 0.37
C ASN A 9 -10.70 -1.96 1.58
N PRO A 10 -12.00 -2.25 1.43
CA PRO A 10 -12.87 -2.64 2.54
C PRO A 10 -12.53 -4.02 3.11
N ARG A 11 -11.74 -4.82 2.38
CA ARG A 11 -11.32 -6.18 2.77
C ARG A 11 -9.90 -6.25 3.33
N SER A 12 -9.21 -5.11 3.48
CA SER A 12 -7.85 -5.10 4.02
C SER A 12 -7.81 -5.53 5.48
N GLY A 13 -6.84 -6.37 5.80
CA GLY A 13 -6.59 -6.86 7.15
C GLY A 13 -7.84 -7.46 7.78
N LYS A 14 -8.22 -6.98 8.96
CA LYS A 14 -9.43 -7.41 9.70
C LYS A 14 -10.65 -6.53 9.39
N GLU A 15 -10.71 -5.87 8.24
CA GLU A 15 -11.81 -5.00 7.81
C GLU A 15 -12.13 -3.84 8.77
N GLN A 16 -11.14 -3.42 9.55
CA GLN A 16 -11.30 -2.41 10.62
C GLN A 16 -11.75 -1.05 10.09
N ILE A 17 -11.50 -0.75 8.82
CA ILE A 17 -11.93 0.48 8.17
C ILE A 17 -13.45 0.70 8.30
N LYS A 18 -14.24 -0.37 8.30
CA LYS A 18 -15.71 -0.29 8.41
C LYS A 18 -16.16 0.41 9.69
N GLY A 19 -15.50 0.13 10.81
CA GLY A 19 -15.83 0.74 12.11
C GLY A 19 -15.25 2.14 12.33
N GLN A 20 -14.30 2.57 11.52
CA GLN A 20 -13.57 3.84 11.71
C GLN A 20 -13.80 4.84 10.57
N LEU A 21 -14.52 4.44 9.53
CA LEU A 21 -14.71 5.23 8.32
C LEU A 21 -15.35 6.60 8.62
N MET A 22 -16.39 6.63 9.45
CA MET A 22 -17.08 7.88 9.76
C MET A 22 -16.18 8.88 10.49
N GLU A 23 -15.36 8.39 11.43
CA GLU A 23 -14.41 9.24 12.16
C GLU A 23 -13.35 9.80 11.20
N ILE A 24 -12.81 8.99 10.29
CA ILE A 24 -11.83 9.40 9.28
C ILE A 24 -12.44 10.48 8.35
N LEU A 25 -13.64 10.26 7.85
CA LEU A 25 -14.32 11.24 6.99
C LEU A 25 -14.60 12.55 7.72
N ASP A 26 -14.99 12.51 9.00
CA ASP A 26 -15.21 13.68 9.82
C ASP A 26 -13.92 14.49 10.01
N ILE A 27 -12.78 13.82 10.28
CA ILE A 27 -11.46 14.45 10.39
C ILE A 27 -11.13 15.23 9.11
N PHE A 28 -11.23 14.61 7.95
CA PHE A 28 -10.90 15.25 6.68
C PHE A 28 -11.87 16.38 6.34
N THR A 29 -13.16 16.22 6.66
CA THR A 29 -14.18 17.25 6.42
C THR A 29 -13.95 18.46 7.30
N LYS A 30 -13.66 18.26 8.60
CA LYS A 30 -13.33 19.35 9.55
C LYS A 30 -12.05 20.08 9.17
N ALA A 31 -11.10 19.39 8.55
CA ALA A 31 -9.89 20.00 7.99
C ALA A 31 -10.13 20.78 6.67
N GLY A 32 -11.37 20.88 6.21
CA GLY A 32 -11.76 21.68 5.04
C GLY A 32 -11.52 21.03 3.69
N TYR A 33 -11.40 19.70 3.62
CA TYR A 33 -11.26 18.97 2.36
C TYR A 33 -12.63 18.69 1.72
N GLU A 34 -12.71 18.88 0.39
CA GLU A 34 -13.76 18.32 -0.45
C GLU A 34 -13.44 16.87 -0.76
N LEU A 35 -14.21 15.95 -0.20
CA LEU A 35 -13.92 14.52 -0.27
C LEU A 35 -14.59 13.86 -1.47
N ARG A 36 -13.80 13.09 -2.21
CA ARG A 36 -14.27 12.08 -3.12
C ARG A 36 -13.84 10.71 -2.63
N VAL A 37 -14.80 9.87 -2.27
CA VAL A 37 -14.55 8.56 -1.69
C VAL A 37 -14.69 7.48 -2.76
N HIS A 38 -13.75 6.53 -2.81
CA HIS A 38 -13.79 5.36 -3.67
C HIS A 38 -13.49 4.08 -2.89
N VAL A 39 -14.41 3.15 -2.95
CA VAL A 39 -14.29 1.82 -2.35
C VAL A 39 -13.80 0.85 -3.41
N THR A 40 -12.64 0.23 -3.23
CA THR A 40 -12.11 -0.70 -4.23
C THR A 40 -12.95 -1.96 -4.32
N GLN A 41 -13.20 -2.44 -5.54
CA GLN A 41 -14.05 -3.58 -5.81
C GLN A 41 -13.28 -4.81 -6.35
N LYS A 42 -12.10 -4.58 -6.94
CA LYS A 42 -11.27 -5.60 -7.57
C LYS A 42 -9.79 -5.26 -7.45
N GLN A 43 -8.94 -6.20 -7.81
CA GLN A 43 -7.51 -5.95 -7.97
C GLN A 43 -7.25 -4.87 -9.04
N LYS A 44 -6.25 -4.02 -8.83
CA LYS A 44 -5.88 -2.86 -9.65
C LYS A 44 -6.92 -1.72 -9.68
N ASP A 45 -8.01 -1.81 -8.92
CA ASP A 45 -9.03 -0.76 -8.91
C ASP A 45 -8.50 0.55 -8.33
N ALA A 46 -7.68 0.49 -7.28
CA ALA A 46 -7.02 1.67 -6.73
C ALA A 46 -6.14 2.37 -7.78
N MET A 47 -5.36 1.61 -8.57
CA MET A 47 -4.55 2.16 -9.66
C MET A 47 -5.42 2.84 -10.73
N GLU A 48 -6.48 2.17 -11.17
CA GLU A 48 -7.38 2.68 -12.22
C GLU A 48 -8.06 3.98 -11.80
N VAL A 49 -8.60 4.04 -10.58
CA VAL A 49 -9.30 5.24 -10.09
C VAL A 49 -8.34 6.41 -9.86
N VAL A 50 -7.15 6.15 -9.32
CA VAL A 50 -6.15 7.20 -9.10
C VAL A 50 -5.62 7.75 -10.42
N ALA A 51 -5.29 6.92 -11.39
CA ALA A 51 -4.88 7.37 -12.72
C ALA A 51 -5.95 8.25 -13.41
N ARG A 52 -7.22 7.92 -13.21
CA ARG A 52 -8.37 8.66 -13.79
C ARG A 52 -8.67 9.97 -13.08
N LEU A 53 -8.64 9.98 -11.75
CA LEU A 53 -9.14 11.08 -10.91
C LEU A 53 -8.06 11.89 -10.21
N GLY A 54 -6.86 11.33 -10.00
CA GLY A 54 -5.79 11.95 -9.24
C GLY A 54 -5.36 13.31 -9.73
N LYS A 55 -5.44 13.55 -11.07
CA LYS A 55 -5.13 14.87 -11.67
C LYS A 55 -6.09 16.00 -11.25
N LYS A 56 -7.22 15.67 -10.60
CA LYS A 56 -8.29 16.62 -10.23
C LYS A 56 -8.30 16.92 -8.73
N VAL A 57 -7.36 16.38 -7.98
CA VAL A 57 -7.29 16.51 -6.52
C VAL A 57 -5.90 16.98 -6.07
N ASP A 58 -5.85 17.55 -4.89
CA ASP A 58 -4.61 18.02 -4.26
C ASP A 58 -3.94 16.90 -3.45
N VAL A 59 -4.76 15.98 -2.92
CA VAL A 59 -4.32 14.87 -2.07
C VAL A 59 -5.04 13.59 -2.49
N VAL A 60 -4.28 12.50 -2.61
CA VAL A 60 -4.80 11.13 -2.67
C VAL A 60 -4.53 10.48 -1.31
N VAL A 61 -5.54 9.98 -0.66
CA VAL A 61 -5.40 9.17 0.55
C VAL A 61 -5.72 7.73 0.21
N CYS A 62 -4.79 6.83 0.56
CA CYS A 62 -4.95 5.39 0.45
C CYS A 62 -5.19 4.78 1.82
N SER A 63 -6.24 3.97 2.01
CA SER A 63 -6.37 3.10 3.16
C SER A 63 -6.45 1.64 2.72
N GLY A 64 -5.46 0.86 3.15
CA GLY A 64 -5.30 -0.53 2.75
C GLY A 64 -4.01 -1.14 3.30
N GLY A 65 -3.64 -2.31 2.81
CA GLY A 65 -2.32 -2.89 3.01
C GLY A 65 -1.33 -2.42 1.95
N ASP A 66 -0.10 -2.95 2.02
CA ASP A 66 1.01 -2.59 1.12
C ASP A 66 0.65 -2.79 -0.37
N GLY A 67 -0.14 -3.82 -0.69
CA GLY A 67 -0.63 -4.05 -2.06
C GLY A 67 -1.56 -2.94 -2.57
N THR A 68 -2.49 -2.44 -1.74
CA THR A 68 -3.38 -1.33 -2.12
C THR A 68 -2.58 -0.02 -2.26
N LEU A 69 -1.57 0.16 -1.41
CA LEU A 69 -0.65 1.29 -1.51
C LEU A 69 0.13 1.25 -2.83
N ASN A 70 0.72 0.12 -3.19
CA ASN A 70 1.44 -0.05 -4.45
C ASN A 70 0.56 0.23 -5.69
N GLU A 71 -0.70 -0.25 -5.67
CA GLU A 71 -1.67 0.08 -6.72
C GLU A 71 -1.94 1.59 -6.80
N THR A 72 -2.12 2.24 -5.64
CA THR A 72 -2.37 3.68 -5.56
C THR A 72 -1.21 4.47 -6.17
N ILE A 73 0.02 4.14 -5.81
CA ILE A 73 1.23 4.78 -6.31
C ILE A 73 1.41 4.51 -7.80
N SER A 74 1.19 3.28 -8.25
CA SER A 74 1.23 2.96 -9.68
C SER A 74 0.21 3.78 -10.48
N GLY A 75 -0.93 4.12 -9.89
CA GLY A 75 -1.88 5.07 -10.46
C GLY A 75 -1.36 6.50 -10.48
N MET A 76 -0.69 6.94 -9.42
CA MET A 76 -0.10 8.29 -9.31
C MET A 76 1.05 8.49 -10.29
N MET A 77 1.90 7.48 -10.50
CA MET A 77 3.02 7.53 -11.45
C MET A 77 2.57 7.75 -12.91
N LYS A 78 1.31 7.49 -13.24
CA LYS A 78 0.72 7.79 -14.57
C LYS A 78 0.32 9.26 -14.72
N LEU A 79 0.44 10.08 -13.69
CA LEU A 79 0.01 11.47 -13.69
C LEU A 79 1.18 12.39 -14.06
N LYS A 80 0.94 13.40 -14.91
CA LYS A 80 1.94 14.44 -15.21
C LYS A 80 2.30 15.32 -13.99
N LYS A 81 1.35 15.50 -13.08
CA LYS A 81 1.52 16.20 -11.81
C LYS A 81 0.94 15.32 -10.72
N MET A 82 1.79 14.87 -9.82
CA MET A 82 1.37 14.03 -8.70
C MET A 82 0.76 14.89 -7.59
N PRO A 83 -0.42 14.49 -7.06
CA PRO A 83 -0.94 15.02 -5.80
C PRO A 83 -0.08 14.53 -4.62
N LEU A 84 -0.29 15.09 -3.44
CA LEU A 84 0.27 14.51 -2.21
C LEU A 84 -0.36 13.14 -1.94
N LEU A 85 0.42 12.24 -1.34
CA LEU A 85 -0.05 10.94 -0.88
C LEU A 85 -0.19 10.92 0.63
N GLY A 86 -1.38 10.54 1.13
CA GLY A 86 -1.60 10.16 2.50
C GLY A 86 -1.82 8.65 2.60
N TYR A 87 -1.32 8.03 3.66
CA TYR A 87 -1.49 6.58 3.86
C TYR A 87 -2.08 6.27 5.23
N ILE A 88 -3.16 5.51 5.25
CA ILE A 88 -3.80 4.95 6.45
C ILE A 88 -3.63 3.44 6.41
N PRO A 89 -2.73 2.86 7.23
CA PRO A 89 -2.46 1.43 7.22
C PRO A 89 -3.68 0.63 7.71
N ALA A 90 -4.15 -0.29 6.87
CA ALA A 90 -5.30 -1.14 7.15
C ALA A 90 -5.04 -2.63 6.84
N GLY A 91 -3.85 -2.98 6.40
CA GLY A 91 -3.45 -4.35 6.09
C GLY A 91 -3.02 -5.14 7.33
N SER A 92 -2.57 -6.38 7.11
CA SER A 92 -2.11 -7.26 8.19
C SER A 92 -0.71 -6.92 8.67
N THR A 93 0.21 -6.59 7.78
CA THR A 93 1.63 -6.30 8.08
C THR A 93 1.90 -4.80 8.08
N ASN A 94 1.59 -4.11 6.98
CA ASN A 94 1.82 -2.68 6.79
C ASN A 94 3.31 -2.30 7.01
N ASP A 95 4.20 -3.01 6.33
CA ASP A 95 5.64 -2.87 6.50
C ASP A 95 6.12 -1.45 6.19
N PHE A 96 5.61 -0.87 5.11
CA PHE A 96 5.91 0.51 4.75
C PHE A 96 5.48 1.52 5.83
N ALA A 97 4.27 1.38 6.38
CA ALA A 97 3.81 2.25 7.46
C ALA A 97 4.68 2.11 8.71
N THR A 98 5.11 0.89 9.03
CA THR A 98 5.97 0.59 10.17
C THR A 98 7.34 1.25 10.01
N SER A 99 7.93 1.19 8.81
CA SER A 99 9.24 1.81 8.52
C SER A 99 9.24 3.32 8.64
N LEU A 100 8.09 3.96 8.39
CA LEU A 100 7.92 5.42 8.49
C LEU A 100 7.35 5.88 9.85
N GLY A 101 7.04 4.97 10.77
CA GLY A 101 6.42 5.31 12.05
C GLY A 101 4.97 5.81 11.93
N ILE A 102 4.28 5.51 10.84
CA ILE A 102 2.87 5.89 10.66
C ILE A 102 2.01 5.15 11.71
N PRO A 103 1.10 5.87 12.42
CA PRO A 103 0.26 5.27 13.44
C PRO A 103 -0.59 4.12 12.92
N LYS A 104 -0.66 3.02 13.69
CA LYS A 104 -1.54 1.87 13.37
C LYS A 104 -3.03 2.19 13.58
N ARG A 105 -3.35 3.15 14.47
CA ARG A 105 -4.72 3.63 14.64
C ARG A 105 -5.08 4.52 13.46
N MET A 106 -6.07 4.10 12.68
CA MET A 106 -6.47 4.78 11.45
C MET A 106 -6.87 6.25 11.65
N PRO A 107 -7.63 6.64 12.71
CA PRO A 107 -7.92 8.05 12.94
C PRO A 107 -6.67 8.88 13.26
N LEU A 108 -5.67 8.33 13.94
CA LEU A 108 -4.40 9.04 14.19
C LEU A 108 -3.62 9.22 12.88
N ALA A 109 -3.56 8.18 12.03
CA ALA A 109 -2.97 8.31 10.70
C ALA A 109 -3.71 9.36 9.84
N ALA A 110 -5.04 9.45 9.98
CA ALA A 110 -5.82 10.50 9.31
C ALA A 110 -5.47 11.91 9.83
N TRP A 111 -5.26 12.08 11.13
CA TRP A 111 -4.76 13.32 11.72
C TRP A 111 -3.36 13.68 11.22
N ASP A 112 -2.45 12.71 11.15
CA ASP A 112 -1.09 12.95 10.61
C ASP A 112 -1.12 13.42 9.15
N ILE A 113 -2.08 12.93 8.35
CA ILE A 113 -2.27 13.41 6.97
C ILE A 113 -2.71 14.87 6.92
N VAL A 114 -3.51 15.30 7.89
CA VAL A 114 -4.05 16.68 7.95
C VAL A 114 -3.03 17.66 8.50
N GLU A 115 -2.34 17.29 9.58
CA GLU A 115 -1.47 18.17 10.37
C GLU A 115 0.02 18.00 10.00
N GLY A 116 0.38 16.89 9.38
CA GLY A 116 1.75 16.53 9.08
C GLY A 116 2.41 17.38 8.00
N THR A 117 3.72 17.29 7.94
CA THR A 117 4.53 17.94 6.89
C THR A 117 4.87 16.91 5.82
N PRO A 118 4.56 17.17 4.54
CA PRO A 118 4.95 16.28 3.45
C PRO A 118 6.46 16.16 3.32
N PHE A 119 6.92 14.96 3.02
CA PHE A 119 8.33 14.69 2.69
C PHE A 119 8.43 13.81 1.45
N ALA A 120 9.56 13.91 0.75
CA ALA A 120 9.81 13.13 -0.45
C ALA A 120 10.25 11.72 -0.10
N ILE A 121 9.77 10.75 -0.87
CA ILE A 121 10.14 9.33 -0.76
C ILE A 121 10.42 8.81 -2.16
N ASP A 122 11.47 8.02 -2.29
CA ASP A 122 11.78 7.34 -3.53
C ASP A 122 10.80 6.19 -3.78
N THR A 123 10.53 5.95 -5.04
CA THR A 123 9.70 4.83 -5.51
C THR A 123 10.54 3.98 -6.44
N GLY A 124 10.67 2.70 -6.16
CA GLY A 124 11.29 1.76 -7.08
C GLY A 124 10.34 1.39 -8.21
N THR A 125 10.88 1.23 -9.43
CA THR A 125 10.16 0.70 -10.58
C THR A 125 10.84 -0.60 -11.00
N PHE A 126 10.06 -1.69 -11.04
CA PHE A 126 10.52 -2.98 -11.51
C PHE A 126 9.86 -3.28 -12.85
N CYS A 127 10.68 -3.50 -13.89
CA CYS A 127 10.19 -3.50 -15.26
C CYS A 127 9.42 -2.19 -15.60
N GLU A 128 8.66 -2.17 -16.68
CA GLU A 128 8.05 -0.92 -17.17
C GLU A 128 6.84 -0.44 -16.37
N ASP A 129 6.16 -1.34 -15.63
CA ASP A 129 4.82 -1.06 -15.09
C ASP A 129 4.62 -1.37 -13.60
N MET A 130 5.59 -1.95 -12.91
CA MET A 130 5.45 -2.31 -11.49
C MET A 130 6.21 -1.34 -10.61
N ASN A 131 5.49 -0.57 -9.81
CA ASN A 131 6.07 0.31 -8.81
C ASN A 131 5.98 -0.32 -7.43
N PHE A 132 7.02 -0.14 -6.62
CA PHE A 132 7.03 -0.58 -5.23
C PHE A 132 7.59 0.50 -4.32
N MET A 133 7.06 0.58 -3.10
CA MET A 133 7.45 1.61 -2.12
C MET A 133 8.39 1.09 -1.04
N TYR A 134 8.38 -0.21 -0.79
CA TYR A 134 9.14 -0.77 0.33
C TYR A 134 10.19 -1.75 -0.14
N ILE A 135 9.79 -2.83 -0.79
CA ILE A 135 10.69 -3.90 -1.20
C ILE A 135 10.20 -4.60 -2.47
N ALA A 136 11.14 -4.92 -3.36
CA ALA A 136 10.98 -5.93 -4.40
C ALA A 136 11.78 -7.16 -3.97
N ALA A 137 11.13 -8.31 -3.84
CA ALA A 137 11.76 -9.53 -3.38
C ALA A 137 11.36 -10.72 -4.25
N PHE A 138 12.28 -11.65 -4.42
CA PHE A 138 12.07 -12.90 -5.12
C PHE A 138 12.81 -14.03 -4.39
N GLY A 139 12.52 -15.29 -4.74
CA GLY A 139 13.18 -16.48 -4.18
C GLY A 139 12.53 -16.97 -2.90
N ALA A 140 13.33 -17.34 -1.90
CA ALA A 140 12.85 -17.95 -0.67
C ALA A 140 11.74 -17.14 0.01
N PHE A 141 10.70 -17.84 0.47
CA PHE A 141 9.54 -17.28 1.17
C PHE A 141 8.60 -16.38 0.35
N THR A 142 8.93 -16.01 -0.88
CA THR A 142 8.04 -15.17 -1.69
C THR A 142 6.79 -15.93 -2.12
N GLU A 143 6.89 -17.24 -2.42
CA GLU A 143 5.74 -18.08 -2.75
C GLU A 143 4.71 -18.16 -1.61
N VAL A 144 5.17 -18.17 -0.37
CA VAL A 144 4.30 -18.20 0.83
C VAL A 144 3.39 -16.97 0.88
N SER A 145 3.90 -15.83 0.44
CA SER A 145 3.13 -14.58 0.39
C SER A 145 2.01 -14.59 -0.65
N TYR A 146 2.19 -15.33 -1.76
CA TYR A 146 1.21 -15.41 -2.86
C TYR A 146 0.23 -16.57 -2.71
N LEU A 147 0.66 -17.70 -2.17
CA LEU A 147 -0.17 -18.91 -2.05
C LEU A 147 -1.15 -18.86 -0.88
N THR A 148 -0.90 -18.01 0.11
CA THR A 148 -1.79 -17.88 1.27
C THR A 148 -2.94 -16.95 0.92
N SER A 149 -4.15 -17.49 0.72
CA SER A 149 -5.35 -16.69 0.49
C SER A 149 -5.61 -15.72 1.63
N GLN A 150 -6.24 -14.57 1.34
CA GLN A 150 -6.59 -13.54 2.34
C GLN A 150 -7.39 -14.16 3.51
N ASP A 151 -8.27 -15.13 3.23
CA ASP A 151 -9.07 -15.81 4.24
C ASP A 151 -8.21 -16.67 5.19
N ARG A 152 -7.17 -17.33 4.67
CA ARG A 152 -6.22 -18.10 5.50
C ARG A 152 -5.32 -17.20 6.32
N LYS A 153 -4.87 -16.07 5.78
CA LYS A 153 -4.10 -15.05 6.53
C LYS A 153 -4.89 -14.52 7.72
N ASN A 154 -6.20 -14.36 7.56
CA ASN A 154 -7.09 -13.87 8.61
C ASN A 154 -7.44 -14.91 9.67
N LEU A 155 -7.49 -16.21 9.30
CA LEU A 155 -7.96 -17.28 10.19
C LEU A 155 -6.84 -17.91 11.04
N LEU A 156 -5.64 -18.10 10.48
CA LEU A 156 -4.57 -18.89 11.09
C LEU A 156 -3.43 -18.05 11.68
N GLY A 157 -3.45 -16.74 11.48
CA GLY A 157 -2.47 -15.83 12.09
C GLY A 157 -1.01 -16.13 11.76
N HIS A 158 -0.13 -15.61 12.60
CA HIS A 158 1.32 -15.69 12.43
C HIS A 158 1.90 -17.11 12.44
N GLN A 159 1.26 -18.05 13.10
CA GLN A 159 1.75 -19.43 13.25
C GLN A 159 1.67 -20.26 11.96
N ALA A 160 0.64 -20.06 11.15
CA ALA A 160 0.54 -20.74 9.85
C ALA A 160 1.58 -20.23 8.87
N TYR A 161 1.90 -18.95 8.94
CA TYR A 161 2.95 -18.33 8.14
C TYR A 161 4.33 -18.94 8.47
N MET A 162 4.60 -19.19 9.76
CA MET A 162 5.84 -19.84 10.19
C MET A 162 5.95 -21.29 9.73
N LEU A 163 4.86 -22.06 9.80
CA LEU A 163 4.84 -23.47 9.37
C LEU A 163 5.01 -23.64 7.85
N GLU A 164 4.40 -22.78 7.04
CA GLU A 164 4.60 -22.77 5.60
C GLU A 164 6.01 -22.27 5.24
N GLY A 165 6.53 -21.29 5.97
CA GLY A 165 7.91 -20.83 5.83
C GLY A 165 8.94 -21.92 6.08
N VAL A 166 8.76 -22.73 7.12
CA VAL A 166 9.65 -23.89 7.40
C VAL A 166 9.59 -24.94 6.31
N LYS A 167 8.42 -25.22 5.73
CA LYS A 167 8.28 -26.14 4.60
C LYS A 167 8.96 -25.61 3.34
N SER A 168 8.98 -24.31 3.11
CA SER A 168 9.62 -23.70 1.95
C SER A 168 11.16 -23.75 2.02
N LEU A 169 11.75 -23.90 3.22
CA LEU A 169 13.19 -24.09 3.40
C LEU A 169 13.72 -25.36 2.72
N ALA A 170 12.91 -26.44 2.68
CA ALA A 170 13.28 -27.69 2.03
C ALA A 170 13.33 -27.60 0.49
N GLY A 171 12.77 -26.55 -0.08
CA GLY A 171 12.71 -26.30 -1.53
C GLY A 171 13.64 -25.20 -2.02
N LEU A 172 14.55 -24.69 -1.18
CA LEU A 172 15.48 -23.62 -1.57
C LEU A 172 16.37 -24.07 -2.71
N LYS A 173 16.36 -23.32 -3.81
CA LYS A 173 17.26 -23.49 -4.94
C LYS A 173 18.09 -22.23 -5.11
N PRO A 174 19.40 -22.34 -5.31
CA PRO A 174 20.20 -21.19 -5.68
C PRO A 174 19.82 -20.73 -7.10
N TYR A 175 19.83 -19.45 -7.31
CA TYR A 175 19.60 -18.83 -8.61
C TYR A 175 20.83 -18.01 -8.97
N HIS A 176 21.36 -18.20 -10.18
CA HIS A 176 22.30 -17.24 -10.75
C HIS A 176 21.52 -16.05 -11.26
N MET A 177 21.85 -14.87 -10.79
CA MET A 177 21.10 -13.68 -11.12
C MET A 177 22.00 -12.53 -11.52
N LYS A 178 21.53 -11.77 -12.50
CA LYS A 178 22.04 -10.46 -12.84
C LYS A 178 21.00 -9.42 -12.47
N VAL A 179 21.37 -8.52 -11.58
CA VAL A 179 20.51 -7.40 -11.16
C VAL A 179 21.13 -6.11 -11.69
N GLU A 180 20.35 -5.36 -12.42
CA GLU A 180 20.74 -4.05 -12.95
C GLU A 180 19.82 -2.98 -12.37
N TRP A 181 20.37 -1.93 -11.79
CA TRP A 181 19.61 -0.78 -11.25
C TRP A 181 20.43 0.48 -11.34
N ASP A 182 19.84 1.60 -11.73
CA ASP A 182 20.47 2.94 -11.77
C ASP A 182 21.89 2.95 -12.36
N GLY A 183 22.13 2.14 -13.40
CA GLY A 183 23.43 1.98 -14.05
C GLY A 183 24.44 1.11 -13.30
N GLN A 184 24.06 0.48 -12.19
CA GLN A 184 24.84 -0.49 -11.45
C GLN A 184 24.45 -1.92 -11.87
N VAL A 185 25.38 -2.86 -11.72
CA VAL A 185 25.18 -4.28 -12.06
C VAL A 185 25.75 -5.13 -10.93
N LEU A 186 24.95 -6.07 -10.47
CA LEU A 186 25.35 -7.15 -9.57
C LEU A 186 25.07 -8.48 -10.28
N GLU A 187 26.06 -9.38 -10.29
CA GLU A 187 25.92 -10.74 -10.84
C GLU A 187 26.45 -11.75 -9.80
N GLU A 188 25.58 -12.63 -9.32
CA GLU A 188 25.88 -13.70 -8.36
C GLU A 188 25.17 -15.01 -8.69
#